data_f0c4babb290ff5c079ddca76526d4d0e
#
_entry.id   f0c4babb290ff5c079ddca76526d4d0e
#
_cell.length_a   1.000
_cell.length_b   1.000
_cell.length_c   1.000
_cell.angle_alpha   90.00
_cell.angle_beta   90.00
_cell.angle_gamma   90.00
#
_symmetry.space_group_name_H-M   'P 1'
#
loop_
_entity.id
_entity.type
_entity.pdbx_description
1 polymer ?
#
loop_
_entity_poly.entity_id
_entity_poly.type
_entity_poly.pdbx_seq_one_letter_code
_entity_poly.pdbx_strand_id
1 'polypeptide(L)'
;IKNFTIDNDKPFTLIAGLNVLETEETTEEVISECASVCKELEIPYIFKASYDKANRSSVDSYRGPGIKKGMQILSDLKHKYDVPIISDVHNEEEVEVAKDVLDIIQIPAFLCRQTDLVGSIARSGVPVNIKKAQFMSPTDIENVINKFKSFGNNQLLLCERGTSFGYNNLVVDMIGLASLKAYNHPVIFDVTHSLQKPGGLGDKTAGRRESVLDLAKSGM
;
A
#
# COMPACT_ATOMS: atom_id res chain seq x y z
N ILE A 1 -1.44 -3.40 15.09
CA ILE A 1 -2.29 -4.14 14.15
C ILE A 1 -2.55 -5.49 14.77
N LYS A 2 -3.82 -5.80 15.08
CA LYS A 2 -4.23 -7.08 15.64
C LYS A 2 -3.28 -7.60 16.74
N ASN A 3 -2.44 -8.59 16.45
CA ASN A 3 -1.58 -9.27 17.42
C ASN A 3 -0.10 -8.89 17.33
N PHE A 4 0.27 -7.92 16.49
CA PHE A 4 1.65 -7.49 16.34
C PHE A 4 1.79 -5.98 16.12
N THR A 5 2.99 -5.47 16.31
CA THR A 5 3.34 -4.06 16.11
C THR A 5 4.27 -3.94 14.92
N ILE A 6 3.96 -3.02 14.01
CA ILE A 6 4.86 -2.63 12.92
C ILE A 6 5.73 -1.49 13.44
N ASP A 7 7.04 -1.66 13.36
CA ASP A 7 8.03 -0.69 13.87
C ASP A 7 9.33 -0.82 13.09
N ASN A 8 10.12 0.26 13.00
CA ASN A 8 11.41 0.25 12.32
C ASN A 8 12.47 -0.59 13.03
N ASP A 9 12.30 -0.83 14.34
CA ASP A 9 13.24 -1.59 15.19
C ASP A 9 12.78 -3.04 15.44
N LYS A 10 11.68 -3.46 14.80
CA LYS A 10 11.16 -4.83 14.86
C LYS A 10 11.54 -5.63 13.60
N PRO A 11 11.49 -6.96 13.65
CA PRO A 11 11.55 -7.78 12.44
C PRO A 11 10.53 -7.31 11.42
N PHE A 12 10.88 -7.43 10.14
CA PHE A 12 10.01 -6.93 9.08
C PHE A 12 8.65 -7.64 9.05
N THR A 13 7.63 -6.90 8.62
CA THR A 13 6.28 -7.41 8.36
C THR A 13 6.08 -7.51 6.86
N LEU A 14 5.64 -8.65 6.36
CA LEU A 14 5.32 -8.79 4.94
C LEU A 14 3.92 -8.24 4.65
N ILE A 15 3.84 -7.31 3.69
CA ILE A 15 2.59 -6.86 3.08
C ILE A 15 2.60 -7.39 1.65
N ALA A 16 1.79 -8.40 1.37
CA ALA A 16 1.74 -9.03 0.06
C ALA A 16 0.32 -9.46 -0.31
N GLY A 17 0.09 -9.68 -1.61
CA GLY A 17 -1.19 -10.11 -2.14
C GLY A 17 -1.37 -9.70 -3.59
N LEU A 18 -2.57 -9.25 -3.95
CA LEU A 18 -2.95 -8.92 -5.32
C LEU A 18 -2.86 -7.42 -5.61
N ASN A 19 -2.50 -7.09 -6.84
CA ASN A 19 -2.61 -5.72 -7.32
C ASN A 19 -4.07 -5.24 -7.34
N VAL A 20 -4.98 -6.11 -7.75
CA VAL A 20 -6.43 -5.91 -7.76
C VAL A 20 -7.11 -7.24 -7.49
N LEU A 21 -8.26 -7.22 -6.82
CA LEU A 21 -9.11 -8.41 -6.66
C LEU A 21 -9.59 -8.88 -8.05
N GLU A 22 -9.28 -10.11 -8.40
CA GLU A 22 -9.64 -10.75 -9.66
C GLU A 22 -10.69 -11.85 -9.41
N THR A 23 -10.35 -13.11 -9.67
CA THR A 23 -11.23 -14.25 -9.38
C THR A 23 -11.12 -14.66 -7.91
N GLU A 24 -12.16 -15.29 -7.39
CA GLU A 24 -12.14 -15.85 -6.04
C GLU A 24 -11.03 -16.89 -5.90
N GLU A 25 -10.89 -17.78 -6.87
CA GLU A 25 -9.87 -18.83 -6.91
C GLU A 25 -8.44 -18.25 -6.80
N THR A 26 -8.07 -17.29 -7.66
CA THR A 26 -6.75 -16.65 -7.62
C THR A 26 -6.52 -15.91 -6.30
N THR A 27 -7.57 -15.30 -5.75
CA THR A 27 -7.47 -14.55 -4.50
C THR A 27 -7.23 -15.49 -3.32
N GLU A 28 -7.95 -16.61 -3.28
CA GLU A 28 -7.79 -17.65 -2.26
C GLU A 28 -6.40 -18.32 -2.34
N GLU A 29 -5.93 -18.67 -3.54
CA GLU A 29 -4.61 -19.24 -3.75
C GLU A 29 -3.52 -18.34 -3.18
N VAL A 30 -3.55 -17.04 -3.54
CA VAL A 30 -2.50 -16.10 -3.12
C VAL A 30 -2.51 -15.85 -1.61
N ILE A 31 -3.67 -15.65 -0.99
CA ILE A 31 -3.72 -15.40 0.45
C ILE A 31 -3.35 -16.64 1.26
N SER A 32 -3.80 -17.83 0.84
CA SER A 32 -3.50 -19.07 1.55
C SER A 32 -2.01 -19.42 1.50
N GLU A 33 -1.39 -19.27 0.34
CA GLU A 33 0.05 -19.51 0.17
C GLU A 33 0.89 -18.53 0.97
N CYS A 34 0.62 -17.22 0.85
CA CYS A 34 1.33 -16.21 1.62
C CYS A 34 1.16 -16.40 3.13
N ALA A 35 -0.05 -16.70 3.60
CA ALA A 35 -0.31 -16.91 5.02
C ALA A 35 0.42 -18.17 5.54
N SER A 36 0.44 -19.25 4.75
CA SER A 36 1.13 -20.50 5.10
C SER A 36 2.64 -20.29 5.23
N VAL A 37 3.27 -19.69 4.21
CA VAL A 37 4.71 -19.42 4.20
C VAL A 37 5.11 -18.47 5.33
N CYS A 38 4.34 -17.39 5.53
CA CYS A 38 4.63 -16.45 6.61
C CYS A 38 4.49 -17.08 8.00
N LYS A 39 3.53 -17.99 8.18
CA LYS A 39 3.37 -18.74 9.44
C LYS A 39 4.54 -19.69 9.69
N GLU A 40 5.01 -20.40 8.66
CA GLU A 40 6.18 -21.29 8.74
C GLU A 40 7.46 -20.53 9.10
N LEU A 41 7.63 -19.33 8.54
CA LEU A 41 8.80 -18.48 8.74
C LEU A 41 8.66 -17.53 9.96
N GLU A 42 7.56 -17.60 10.69
CA GLU A 42 7.24 -16.72 11.83
C GLU A 42 7.28 -15.21 11.46
N ILE A 43 6.91 -14.87 10.20
CA ILE A 43 6.86 -13.50 9.70
C ILE A 43 5.44 -12.93 9.87
N PRO A 44 5.26 -11.78 10.53
CA PRO A 44 3.97 -11.09 10.54
C PRO A 44 3.50 -10.77 9.12
N TYR A 45 2.24 -11.10 8.82
CA TYR A 45 1.68 -10.98 7.47
C TYR A 45 0.44 -10.10 7.45
N ILE A 46 0.33 -9.28 6.41
CA ILE A 46 -0.84 -8.46 6.09
C ILE A 46 -1.19 -8.72 4.63
N PHE A 47 -2.42 -9.14 4.38
CA PHE A 47 -2.90 -9.30 3.00
C PHE A 47 -3.28 -7.97 2.39
N LYS A 48 -2.79 -7.72 1.19
CA LYS A 48 -3.10 -6.52 0.40
C LYS A 48 -3.81 -6.87 -0.89
N ALA A 49 -4.95 -6.23 -1.15
CA ALA A 49 -5.53 -6.18 -2.49
C ALA A 49 -6.32 -4.89 -2.67
N SER A 50 -6.35 -4.37 -3.91
CA SER A 50 -7.23 -3.24 -4.24
C SER A 50 -8.55 -3.76 -4.79
N TYR A 51 -9.65 -3.15 -4.41
CA TYR A 51 -10.98 -3.43 -4.94
C TYR A 51 -11.27 -2.64 -6.23
N ASP A 52 -10.51 -1.59 -6.49
CA ASP A 52 -10.56 -0.80 -7.72
C ASP A 52 -9.17 -0.26 -8.09
N LYS A 53 -8.84 -0.29 -9.34
CA LYS A 53 -7.67 0.39 -9.94
C LYS A 53 -8.14 1.62 -10.71
N ALA A 54 -8.56 2.65 -9.96
CA ALA A 54 -9.11 3.89 -10.47
C ALA A 54 -8.15 4.66 -11.42
N ASN A 55 -6.84 4.41 -11.35
CA ASN A 55 -5.80 5.09 -12.12
C ASN A 55 -5.26 4.29 -13.32
N ARG A 56 -6.02 3.34 -13.86
CA ARG A 56 -5.63 2.61 -15.08
C ARG A 56 -5.39 3.56 -16.25
N SER A 57 -4.36 3.29 -17.06
CA SER A 57 -4.06 4.09 -18.26
C SER A 57 -5.11 3.92 -19.37
N SER A 58 -5.60 2.69 -19.58
CA SER A 58 -6.69 2.42 -20.52
C SER A 58 -8.03 2.34 -19.79
N VAL A 59 -9.07 2.93 -20.38
CA VAL A 59 -10.46 2.86 -19.90
C VAL A 59 -11.02 1.43 -19.95
N ASP A 60 -10.52 0.61 -20.88
CA ASP A 60 -10.97 -0.77 -21.08
C ASP A 60 -10.29 -1.77 -20.12
N SER A 61 -9.33 -1.32 -19.31
CA SER A 61 -8.64 -2.18 -18.36
C SER A 61 -9.55 -2.62 -17.22
N TYR A 62 -9.45 -3.89 -16.84
CA TYR A 62 -10.14 -4.40 -15.65
C TYR A 62 -9.74 -3.60 -14.40
N ARG A 63 -10.72 -3.08 -13.70
CA ARG A 63 -10.52 -2.21 -12.53
C ARG A 63 -10.71 -2.93 -11.19
N GLY A 64 -11.47 -3.99 -11.15
CA GLY A 64 -11.84 -4.70 -9.93
C GLY A 64 -13.35 -4.79 -9.71
N PRO A 65 -13.79 -5.41 -8.59
CA PRO A 65 -15.21 -5.62 -8.29
C PRO A 65 -15.94 -4.37 -7.76
N GLY A 66 -15.24 -3.28 -7.50
CA GLY A 66 -15.77 -2.08 -6.85
C GLY A 66 -15.88 -2.19 -5.33
N ILE A 67 -16.18 -1.04 -4.67
CA ILE A 67 -16.07 -0.89 -3.20
C ILE A 67 -16.95 -1.89 -2.43
N LYS A 68 -18.24 -2.00 -2.74
CA LYS A 68 -19.17 -2.83 -1.95
C LYS A 68 -18.80 -4.30 -1.97
N LYS A 69 -18.63 -4.86 -3.18
CA LYS A 69 -18.25 -6.26 -3.36
C LYS A 69 -16.81 -6.51 -2.88
N GLY A 70 -15.91 -5.57 -3.14
CA GLY A 70 -14.52 -5.67 -2.70
C GLY A 70 -14.39 -5.71 -1.18
N MET A 71 -15.09 -4.85 -0.44
CA MET A 71 -15.07 -4.88 1.03
C MET A 71 -15.69 -6.16 1.59
N GLN A 72 -16.74 -6.71 0.97
CA GLN A 72 -17.30 -8.00 1.38
C GLN A 72 -16.26 -9.12 1.22
N ILE A 73 -15.61 -9.22 0.04
CA ILE A 73 -14.55 -10.21 -0.21
C ILE A 73 -13.41 -10.07 0.81
N LEU A 74 -12.93 -8.84 1.03
CA LEU A 74 -11.83 -8.59 1.97
C LEU A 74 -12.21 -8.93 3.41
N SER A 75 -13.46 -8.65 3.81
CA SER A 75 -13.99 -9.04 5.12
C SER A 75 -14.04 -10.56 5.30
N ASP A 76 -14.52 -11.28 4.30
CA ASP A 76 -14.61 -12.75 4.33
C ASP A 76 -13.22 -13.40 4.42
N LEU A 77 -12.26 -12.89 3.62
CA LEU A 77 -10.86 -13.33 3.67
C LEU A 77 -10.20 -13.05 5.02
N LYS A 78 -10.43 -11.84 5.58
CA LYS A 78 -9.94 -11.45 6.91
C LYS A 78 -10.36 -12.45 7.98
N HIS A 79 -11.62 -12.85 7.98
CA HIS A 79 -12.16 -13.81 8.95
C HIS A 79 -11.68 -15.24 8.68
N LYS A 80 -11.66 -15.66 7.41
CA LYS A 80 -11.28 -17.02 7.02
C LYS A 80 -9.81 -17.35 7.32
N TYR A 81 -8.90 -16.40 7.03
CA TYR A 81 -7.45 -16.61 7.16
C TYR A 81 -6.87 -16.02 8.45
N ASP A 82 -7.68 -15.31 9.23
CA ASP A 82 -7.25 -14.62 10.46
C ASP A 82 -6.07 -13.66 10.24
N VAL A 83 -6.02 -12.96 9.11
CA VAL A 83 -4.96 -12.01 8.72
C VAL A 83 -5.49 -10.57 8.66
N PRO A 84 -4.69 -9.57 9.04
CA PRO A 84 -5.03 -8.17 8.81
C PRO A 84 -5.09 -7.84 7.32
N ILE A 85 -5.94 -6.88 6.98
CA ILE A 85 -6.20 -6.47 5.59
C ILE A 85 -5.82 -5.01 5.37
N ILE A 86 -5.17 -4.75 4.24
CA ILE A 86 -4.93 -3.39 3.74
C ILE A 86 -5.47 -3.23 2.31
N SER A 87 -6.16 -2.13 2.05
CA SER A 87 -6.57 -1.71 0.70
C SER A 87 -6.50 -0.19 0.56
N ASP A 88 -6.45 0.29 -0.67
CA ASP A 88 -6.50 1.71 -0.98
C ASP A 88 -7.93 2.23 -1.11
N VAL A 89 -8.11 3.53 -0.83
CA VAL A 89 -9.35 4.29 -1.05
C VAL A 89 -9.06 5.48 -1.94
N HIS A 90 -10.07 5.98 -2.70
CA HIS A 90 -9.85 6.98 -3.73
C HIS A 90 -10.65 8.27 -3.50
N ASN A 91 -11.67 8.23 -2.67
CA ASN A 91 -12.53 9.36 -2.30
C ASN A 91 -13.07 9.21 -0.87
N GLU A 92 -13.74 10.24 -0.38
CA GLU A 92 -14.25 10.31 1.00
C GLU A 92 -15.39 9.32 1.26
N GLU A 93 -16.25 9.05 0.26
CA GLU A 93 -17.37 8.10 0.38
C GLU A 93 -16.86 6.67 0.58
N GLU A 94 -15.77 6.32 -0.09
CA GLU A 94 -15.13 5.01 0.05
C GLU A 94 -14.52 4.81 1.43
N VAL A 95 -14.00 5.87 2.07
CA VAL A 95 -13.48 5.81 3.44
C VAL A 95 -14.55 5.34 4.42
N GLU A 96 -15.79 5.85 4.29
CA GLU A 96 -16.89 5.48 5.17
C GLU A 96 -17.26 3.99 5.10
N VAL A 97 -17.09 3.38 3.93
CA VAL A 97 -17.34 1.93 3.75
C VAL A 97 -16.13 1.09 4.18
N ALA A 98 -14.92 1.59 3.90
CA ALA A 98 -13.69 0.83 4.11
C ALA A 98 -13.25 0.77 5.59
N LYS A 99 -13.53 1.81 6.38
CA LYS A 99 -13.08 1.93 7.78
C LYS A 99 -13.54 0.81 8.72
N ASP A 100 -14.66 0.17 8.42
CA ASP A 100 -15.23 -0.89 9.24
C ASP A 100 -14.65 -2.28 8.89
N VAL A 101 -13.91 -2.40 7.78
CA VAL A 101 -13.34 -3.66 7.28
C VAL A 101 -11.82 -3.67 7.36
N LEU A 102 -11.18 -2.60 6.91
CA LEU A 102 -9.73 -2.54 6.77
C LEU A 102 -9.02 -2.31 8.11
N ASP A 103 -7.93 -3.02 8.33
CA ASP A 103 -7.01 -2.79 9.46
C ASP A 103 -6.03 -1.66 9.17
N ILE A 104 -5.76 -1.41 7.90
CA ILE A 104 -4.94 -0.29 7.42
C ILE A 104 -5.60 0.27 6.16
N ILE A 105 -5.83 1.57 6.12
CA ILE A 105 -6.24 2.27 4.90
C ILE A 105 -4.98 2.76 4.18
N GLN A 106 -4.87 2.47 2.88
CA GLN A 106 -3.81 3.04 2.06
C GLN A 106 -4.31 4.28 1.32
N ILE A 107 -3.57 5.39 1.42
CA ILE A 107 -3.76 6.51 0.52
C ILE A 107 -2.82 6.37 -0.69
N PRO A 108 -3.37 6.33 -1.94
CA PRO A 108 -2.57 6.20 -3.15
C PRO A 108 -1.58 7.35 -3.35
N ALA A 109 -0.45 7.06 -4.03
CA ALA A 109 0.60 8.03 -4.27
C ALA A 109 0.10 9.32 -4.96
N PHE A 110 -0.76 9.21 -5.97
CA PHE A 110 -1.31 10.37 -6.67
C PHE A 110 -2.25 11.22 -5.81
N LEU A 111 -2.82 10.65 -4.75
CA LEU A 111 -3.82 11.29 -3.90
C LEU A 111 -3.29 11.70 -2.52
N CYS A 112 -2.03 11.37 -2.20
CA CYS A 112 -1.50 11.53 -0.85
C CYS A 112 -1.44 12.99 -0.35
N ARG A 113 -1.58 13.98 -1.24
CA ARG A 113 -1.61 15.41 -0.90
C ARG A 113 -3.02 16.02 -0.88
N GLN A 114 -4.07 15.29 -1.27
CA GLN A 114 -5.45 15.78 -1.35
C GLN A 114 -6.01 15.98 0.06
N THR A 115 -6.20 17.25 0.47
CA THR A 115 -6.49 17.62 1.87
C THR A 115 -7.79 17.00 2.37
N ASP A 116 -8.85 17.01 1.58
CA ASP A 116 -10.16 16.51 2.00
C ASP A 116 -10.14 15.00 2.19
N LEU A 117 -9.53 14.25 1.25
CA LEU A 117 -9.34 12.80 1.37
C LEU A 117 -8.44 12.45 2.57
N VAL A 118 -7.32 13.17 2.76
CA VAL A 118 -6.45 13.00 3.94
C VAL A 118 -7.25 13.22 5.23
N GLY A 119 -8.06 14.27 5.29
CA GLY A 119 -8.91 14.58 6.43
C GLY A 119 -9.96 13.51 6.71
N SER A 120 -10.61 12.99 5.66
CA SER A 120 -11.59 11.91 5.80
C SER A 120 -10.93 10.63 6.33
N ILE A 121 -9.82 10.21 5.74
CA ILE A 121 -9.05 9.03 6.20
C ILE A 121 -8.57 9.23 7.64
N ALA A 122 -8.04 10.40 7.99
CA ALA A 122 -7.57 10.67 9.35
C ALA A 122 -8.70 10.53 10.38
N ARG A 123 -9.86 11.12 10.10
CA ARG A 123 -11.03 11.08 11.00
C ARG A 123 -11.62 9.67 11.17
N SER A 124 -11.33 8.73 10.25
CA SER A 124 -11.75 7.33 10.41
C SER A 124 -11.09 6.65 11.62
N GLY A 125 -9.94 7.16 12.07
CA GLY A 125 -9.17 6.56 13.17
C GLY A 125 -8.41 5.28 12.80
N VAL A 126 -8.57 4.77 11.59
CA VAL A 126 -7.85 3.58 11.09
C VAL A 126 -6.37 3.93 10.83
N PRO A 127 -5.40 3.05 11.12
CA PRO A 127 -4.02 3.21 10.72
C PRO A 127 -3.87 3.45 9.21
N VAL A 128 -2.92 4.30 8.80
CA VAL A 128 -2.81 4.76 7.41
C VAL A 128 -1.45 4.45 6.81
N ASN A 129 -1.44 3.77 5.66
CA ASN A 129 -0.25 3.66 4.82
C ASN A 129 -0.22 4.77 3.78
N ILE A 130 0.74 5.68 3.91
CA ILE A 130 0.92 6.82 3.00
C ILE A 130 1.91 6.42 1.89
N LYS A 131 1.40 6.22 0.68
CA LYS A 131 2.27 6.00 -0.50
C LYS A 131 2.89 7.33 -0.91
N LYS A 132 4.21 7.49 -0.68
CA LYS A 132 4.93 8.69 -1.13
C LYS A 132 4.81 8.83 -2.65
N ALA A 133 4.33 9.96 -3.13
CA ALA A 133 4.21 10.20 -4.56
C ALA A 133 5.60 10.21 -5.25
N GLN A 134 5.62 9.79 -6.51
CA GLN A 134 6.86 9.67 -7.28
C GLN A 134 7.57 11.00 -7.52
N PHE A 135 6.85 12.11 -7.44
CA PHE A 135 7.38 13.47 -7.59
C PHE A 135 7.83 14.12 -6.27
N MET A 136 7.60 13.45 -5.13
CA MET A 136 7.94 13.99 -3.81
C MET A 136 9.34 13.56 -3.38
N SER A 137 10.08 14.50 -2.79
CA SER A 137 11.28 14.16 -2.01
C SER A 137 10.89 13.43 -0.72
N PRO A 138 11.82 12.69 -0.08
CA PRO A 138 11.56 12.11 1.25
C PRO A 138 11.15 13.14 2.29
N THR A 139 11.63 14.38 2.20
CA THR A 139 11.31 15.47 3.15
C THR A 139 9.93 16.07 2.93
N ASP A 140 9.38 16.03 1.71
CA ASP A 140 8.03 16.54 1.44
C ASP A 140 6.93 15.76 2.16
N ILE A 141 7.23 14.52 2.60
CA ILE A 141 6.27 13.68 3.32
C ILE A 141 5.83 14.31 4.65
N GLU A 142 6.68 15.15 5.24
CA GLU A 142 6.37 15.86 6.48
C GLU A 142 5.07 16.66 6.38
N ASN A 143 4.85 17.32 5.24
CA ASN A 143 3.62 18.08 5.02
C ASN A 143 2.38 17.19 5.03
N VAL A 144 2.49 15.95 4.53
CA VAL A 144 1.40 14.98 4.55
C VAL A 144 1.18 14.46 5.97
N ILE A 145 2.25 14.12 6.69
CA ILE A 145 2.21 13.72 8.09
C ILE A 145 1.50 14.80 8.93
N ASN A 146 1.88 16.05 8.76
CA ASN A 146 1.31 17.17 9.49
C ASN A 146 -0.20 17.35 9.21
N LYS A 147 -0.65 17.11 7.97
CA LYS A 147 -2.08 17.06 7.65
C LYS A 147 -2.81 15.97 8.45
N PHE A 148 -2.31 14.74 8.43
CA PHE A 148 -2.91 13.65 9.20
C PHE A 148 -2.98 13.97 10.70
N LYS A 149 -1.88 14.48 11.27
CA LYS A 149 -1.82 14.93 12.67
C LYS A 149 -2.83 16.03 12.98
N SER A 150 -2.98 17.00 12.09
CA SER A 150 -3.93 18.12 12.28
C SER A 150 -5.40 17.66 12.28
N PHE A 151 -5.70 16.53 11.62
CA PHE A 151 -7.01 15.89 11.65
C PHE A 151 -7.14 14.79 12.72
N GLY A 152 -6.14 14.65 13.62
CA GLY A 152 -6.21 13.80 14.80
C GLY A 152 -5.71 12.36 14.64
N ASN A 153 -5.07 12.01 13.51
CA ASN A 153 -4.50 10.67 13.33
C ASN A 153 -2.96 10.71 13.25
N ASN A 154 -2.31 9.92 14.10
CA ASN A 154 -0.85 9.75 14.13
C ASN A 154 -0.43 8.27 13.92
N GLN A 155 -1.36 7.39 13.59
CA GLN A 155 -1.08 5.98 13.29
C GLN A 155 -0.70 5.82 11.82
N LEU A 156 0.52 6.24 11.47
CA LEU A 156 0.97 6.37 10.09
C LEU A 156 2.08 5.37 9.78
N LEU A 157 2.07 4.86 8.55
CA LEU A 157 3.16 4.11 7.92
C LEU A 157 3.57 4.89 6.68
N LEU A 158 4.87 5.05 6.46
CA LEU A 158 5.42 5.83 5.35
C LEU A 158 5.95 4.88 4.28
N CYS A 159 5.43 4.94 3.08
CA CYS A 159 5.77 3.97 2.03
C CYS A 159 6.62 4.60 0.93
N GLU A 160 7.88 4.17 0.85
CA GLU A 160 8.74 4.41 -0.31
C GLU A 160 8.34 3.46 -1.46
N ARG A 161 8.20 4.00 -2.67
CA ARG A 161 7.77 3.25 -3.85
C ARG A 161 8.45 3.70 -5.15
N GLY A 162 9.58 4.36 -5.04
CA GLY A 162 10.34 4.93 -6.13
C GLY A 162 9.95 6.37 -6.46
N THR A 163 10.92 7.08 -6.99
CA THR A 163 10.84 8.48 -7.43
C THR A 163 11.06 8.54 -8.93
N SER A 164 10.33 9.41 -9.62
CA SER A 164 10.51 9.63 -11.07
C SER A 164 11.91 10.15 -11.37
N PHE A 165 12.57 9.48 -12.30
CA PHE A 165 13.89 9.86 -12.78
C PHE A 165 13.91 9.85 -14.31
N GLY A 166 13.67 11.01 -14.89
CA GLY A 166 13.38 11.14 -16.32
C GLY A 166 11.98 10.60 -16.68
N TYR A 167 11.77 10.31 -17.96
CA TYR A 167 10.51 9.76 -18.45
C TYR A 167 10.45 8.24 -18.26
N ASN A 168 9.28 7.73 -17.92
CA ASN A 168 8.96 6.29 -17.85
C ASN A 168 9.91 5.45 -16.97
N ASN A 169 10.59 6.07 -16.02
CA ASN A 169 11.55 5.40 -15.15
C ASN A 169 11.39 5.82 -13.69
N LEU A 170 11.59 4.86 -12.79
CA LEU A 170 11.63 5.06 -11.35
C LEU A 170 12.96 4.58 -10.80
N VAL A 171 13.46 5.29 -9.81
CA VAL A 171 14.62 4.89 -8.99
C VAL A 171 14.25 4.93 -7.52
N VAL A 172 14.92 4.13 -6.71
CA VAL A 172 14.81 4.19 -5.26
C VAL A 172 16.04 4.93 -4.72
N ASP A 173 15.78 5.99 -3.97
CA ASP A 173 16.80 6.59 -3.13
C ASP A 173 16.88 5.83 -1.82
N MET A 174 17.89 4.98 -1.67
CA MET A 174 18.10 4.18 -0.45
C MET A 174 18.40 5.05 0.77
N ILE A 175 19.02 6.23 0.59
CA ILE A 175 19.22 7.21 1.67
C ILE A 175 17.88 7.82 2.09
N GLY A 176 16.95 7.93 1.16
CA GLY A 176 15.58 8.37 1.39
C GLY A 176 14.83 7.52 2.40
N LEU A 177 15.11 6.20 2.47
CA LEU A 177 14.52 5.32 3.50
C LEU A 177 14.94 5.76 4.91
N ALA A 178 16.22 6.09 5.11
CA ALA A 178 16.70 6.61 6.39
C ALA A 178 16.05 7.96 6.73
N SER A 179 15.87 8.82 5.73
CA SER A 179 15.17 10.11 5.89
C SER A 179 13.70 9.92 6.32
N LEU A 180 13.01 8.92 5.77
CA LEU A 180 11.63 8.60 6.18
C LEU A 180 11.57 8.06 7.62
N LYS A 181 12.52 7.21 8.02
CA LYS A 181 12.61 6.69 9.40
C LYS A 181 12.77 7.79 10.44
N ALA A 182 13.42 8.91 10.10
CA ALA A 182 13.63 10.04 10.99
C ALA A 182 12.32 10.72 11.46
N TYR A 183 11.19 10.50 10.78
CA TYR A 183 9.88 10.98 11.23
C TYR A 183 9.23 10.11 12.33
N ASN A 184 9.91 9.08 12.82
CA ASN A 184 9.43 8.17 13.87
C ASN A 184 8.09 7.48 13.54
N HIS A 185 7.90 7.13 12.28
CA HIS A 185 6.83 6.27 11.79
C HIS A 185 7.43 5.04 11.11
N PRO A 186 6.80 3.87 11.17
CA PRO A 186 7.26 2.70 10.45
C PRO A 186 7.37 2.98 8.95
N VAL A 187 8.44 2.49 8.34
CA VAL A 187 8.69 2.67 6.89
C VAL A 187 8.38 1.37 6.16
N ILE A 188 7.58 1.46 5.13
CA ILE A 188 7.30 0.39 4.19
C ILE A 188 8.12 0.61 2.93
N PHE A 189 8.78 -0.43 2.46
CA PHE A 189 9.45 -0.44 1.17
C PHE A 189 8.65 -1.24 0.16
N ASP A 190 8.00 -0.55 -0.79
CA ASP A 190 7.24 -1.17 -1.86
C ASP A 190 8.14 -1.50 -3.05
N VAL A 191 8.72 -2.67 -3.00
CA VAL A 191 9.66 -3.17 -4.00
C VAL A 191 9.02 -3.27 -5.39
N THR A 192 7.82 -3.81 -5.47
CA THR A 192 7.17 -4.10 -6.76
C THR A 192 6.80 -2.83 -7.53
N HIS A 193 6.25 -1.82 -6.84
CA HIS A 193 5.95 -0.55 -7.48
C HIS A 193 7.20 0.29 -7.79
N SER A 194 8.28 0.14 -7.03
CA SER A 194 9.56 0.79 -7.32
C SER A 194 10.20 0.32 -8.64
N LEU A 195 9.87 -0.90 -9.07
CA LEU A 195 10.38 -1.50 -10.30
C LEU A 195 9.50 -1.25 -11.54
N GLN A 196 8.41 -0.51 -11.38
CA GLN A 196 7.55 -0.16 -12.52
C GLN A 196 8.27 0.77 -13.52
N LYS A 197 7.88 0.62 -14.79
CA LYS A 197 8.17 1.56 -15.87
C LYS A 197 6.83 2.18 -16.31
N PRO A 198 6.43 3.30 -15.72
CA PRO A 198 5.13 3.93 -16.03
C PRO A 198 5.03 4.25 -17.52
N GLY A 199 3.94 3.82 -18.16
CA GLY A 199 3.73 4.03 -19.61
C GLY A 199 4.72 3.28 -20.53
N GLY A 200 5.53 2.35 -20.00
CA GLY A 200 6.58 1.68 -20.78
C GLY A 200 6.09 0.77 -21.91
N LEU A 201 4.79 0.48 -21.95
CA LEU A 201 4.12 -0.27 -23.03
C LEU A 201 2.96 0.53 -23.64
N GLY A 202 3.03 1.87 -23.60
CA GLY A 202 1.97 2.75 -24.08
C GLY A 202 0.77 2.79 -23.13
N ASP A 203 -0.21 1.93 -23.36
CA ASP A 203 -1.45 1.83 -22.56
C ASP A 203 -1.28 0.99 -21.28
N LYS A 204 -0.10 0.40 -21.06
CA LYS A 204 0.23 -0.46 -19.90
C LYS A 204 1.55 -0.07 -19.25
N THR A 205 1.63 -0.34 -17.95
CA THR A 205 2.87 -0.22 -17.21
C THR A 205 3.74 -1.48 -17.43
N ALA A 206 5.00 -1.29 -17.80
CA ALA A 206 6.02 -2.33 -17.77
C ALA A 206 6.68 -2.41 -16.38
N GLY A 207 7.56 -3.38 -16.17
CA GLY A 207 8.30 -3.55 -14.92
C GLY A 207 9.58 -4.35 -15.10
N ARG A 208 10.44 -4.31 -14.08
CA ARG A 208 11.70 -5.07 -13.98
C ARG A 208 11.50 -6.25 -13.01
N ARG A 209 10.66 -7.21 -13.40
CA ARG A 209 10.26 -8.32 -12.52
C ARG A 209 11.48 -9.12 -12.04
N GLU A 210 12.48 -9.29 -12.88
CA GLU A 210 13.74 -9.99 -12.60
C GLU A 210 14.56 -9.38 -11.46
N SER A 211 14.37 -8.09 -11.17
CA SER A 211 15.11 -7.36 -10.12
C SER A 211 14.41 -7.35 -8.76
N VAL A 212 13.26 -8.01 -8.60
CA VAL A 212 12.46 -7.95 -7.37
C VAL A 212 13.24 -8.44 -6.15
N LEU A 213 13.92 -9.59 -6.29
CA LEU A 213 14.67 -10.18 -5.17
C LEU A 213 15.89 -9.34 -4.78
N ASP A 214 16.61 -8.79 -5.75
CA ASP A 214 17.78 -7.96 -5.49
C ASP A 214 17.37 -6.66 -4.78
N LEU A 215 16.31 -6.02 -5.26
CA LEU A 215 15.82 -4.79 -4.63
C LEU A 215 15.23 -5.06 -3.24
N ALA A 216 14.51 -6.16 -3.05
CA ALA A 216 13.99 -6.55 -1.73
C ALA A 216 15.13 -6.73 -0.72
N LYS A 217 16.18 -7.49 -1.07
CA LYS A 217 17.36 -7.69 -0.23
C LYS A 217 18.09 -6.40 0.11
N SER A 218 18.07 -5.41 -0.80
CA SER A 218 18.73 -4.12 -0.57
C SER A 218 17.98 -3.25 0.45
N GLY A 219 16.70 -3.50 0.68
CA GLY A 219 15.85 -2.75 1.62
C GLY A 219 15.71 -3.41 3.00
N MET A 220 16.24 -4.61 3.16
CA MET A 220 16.28 -5.35 4.44
C MET A 220 17.57 -5.10 5.18
#